data_9443c4df656b35ec5993dddd04c6d366
#
_entry.id   9443c4df656b35ec5993dddd04c6d366
#
_cell.length_a   1.000
_cell.length_b   1.000
_cell.length_c   1.000
_cell.angle_alpha   90.00
_cell.angle_beta   90.00
_cell.angle_gamma   90.00
#
_symmetry.space_group_name_H-M   'P 1'
#
loop_
_entity.id
_entity.type
_entity.pdbx_description
1 polymer ?
#
loop_
_entity_poly.entity_id
_entity_poly.type
_entity_poly.pdbx_seq_one_letter_code
_entity_poly.pdbx_strand_id
1 'polypeptide(L)'
;MKILAVSDAHGDRDILAAILKQQPNLDGYFYAGDSELPANDPLFKTYRAVAGNMDFDPDFPMTVTATIDNTTIFMTHGHRFGVNFGLDKLVAAGEAAHARLVIFGHTPQLGVEEHAGMIVLNPGSISQPRGQFANLGGTYATVTFTSDQIHVDFLKRDGSIVAPLSRDFLQSSH
;
A
#
# COMPACT_ATOMS: atom_id res chain seq x y z
N MET A 1 -10.24 -12.12 4.51
CA MET A 1 -9.72 -11.35 3.37
C MET A 1 -8.23 -11.08 3.56
N LYS A 2 -7.41 -11.24 2.50
CA LYS A 2 -5.99 -10.86 2.53
C LYS A 2 -5.61 -10.06 1.28
N ILE A 3 -4.97 -8.91 1.46
CA ILE A 3 -4.55 -8.03 0.36
C ILE A 3 -3.05 -7.73 0.45
N LEU A 4 -2.49 -7.21 -0.64
CA LEU A 4 -1.10 -6.77 -0.75
C LEU A 4 -1.04 -5.29 -1.13
N ALA A 5 -0.11 -4.56 -0.52
CA ALA A 5 0.23 -3.19 -0.85
C ALA A 5 1.72 -3.06 -1.18
N VAL A 6 2.03 -2.42 -2.30
CA VAL A 6 3.40 -2.12 -2.75
C VAL A 6 3.44 -0.72 -3.37
N SER A 7 4.59 -0.06 -3.34
CA SER A 7 4.75 1.31 -3.86
C SER A 7 6.18 1.58 -4.33
N ASP A 8 6.33 2.60 -5.16
CA ASP A 8 7.61 3.25 -5.48
C ASP A 8 8.64 2.28 -6.09
N ALA A 9 8.25 1.59 -7.16
CA ALA A 9 9.11 0.67 -7.92
C ALA A 9 10.09 1.39 -8.86
N HIS A 10 9.78 2.63 -9.28
CA HIS A 10 10.66 3.46 -10.12
C HIS A 10 11.26 2.69 -11.29
N GLY A 11 10.41 2.08 -12.12
CA GLY A 11 10.79 1.32 -13.31
C GLY A 11 11.20 -0.13 -13.07
N ASP A 12 11.32 -0.59 -11.84
CA ASP A 12 11.65 -1.99 -11.51
C ASP A 12 10.43 -2.90 -11.71
N ARG A 13 10.12 -3.17 -12.98
CA ARG A 13 9.01 -4.02 -13.38
C ARG A 13 9.14 -5.45 -12.86
N ASP A 14 10.39 -5.95 -12.83
CA ASP A 14 10.67 -7.35 -12.50
C ASP A 14 10.32 -7.68 -11.04
N ILE A 15 10.56 -6.74 -10.12
CA ILE A 15 10.15 -6.97 -8.73
C ILE A 15 8.63 -7.06 -8.58
N LEU A 16 7.87 -6.25 -9.33
CA LEU A 16 6.41 -6.30 -9.28
C LEU A 16 5.88 -7.65 -9.80
N ALA A 17 6.47 -8.17 -10.86
CA ALA A 17 6.15 -9.50 -11.37
C ALA A 17 6.55 -10.62 -10.38
N ALA A 18 7.70 -10.48 -9.72
CA ALA A 18 8.17 -11.44 -8.72
C ALA A 18 7.25 -11.49 -7.50
N ILE A 19 6.78 -10.33 -7.01
CA ILE A 19 5.84 -10.23 -5.88
C ILE A 19 4.54 -10.97 -6.18
N LEU A 20 3.97 -10.84 -7.40
CA LEU A 20 2.76 -11.58 -7.77
C LEU A 20 2.95 -13.09 -7.72
N LYS A 21 4.17 -13.57 -8.06
CA LYS A 21 4.50 -15.00 -7.97
C LYS A 21 4.73 -15.46 -6.52
N GLN A 22 5.30 -14.60 -5.68
CA GLN A 22 5.52 -14.87 -4.25
C GLN A 22 4.21 -14.91 -3.47
N GLN A 23 3.24 -14.09 -3.86
CA GLN A 23 1.97 -13.88 -3.15
C GLN A 23 0.78 -14.15 -4.08
N PRO A 24 0.58 -15.40 -4.53
CA PRO A 24 -0.53 -15.73 -5.43
C PRO A 24 -1.87 -15.77 -4.68
N ASN A 25 -2.97 -15.59 -5.42
CA ASN A 25 -4.33 -15.83 -4.95
C ASN A 25 -4.77 -14.98 -3.75
N LEU A 26 -4.31 -13.73 -3.67
CA LEU A 26 -4.83 -12.77 -2.71
C LEU A 26 -6.13 -12.12 -3.22
N ASP A 27 -6.92 -11.59 -2.30
CA ASP A 27 -8.21 -10.95 -2.60
C ASP A 27 -8.04 -9.58 -3.29
N GLY A 28 -6.87 -8.94 -3.14
CA GLY A 28 -6.55 -7.68 -3.80
C GLY A 28 -5.07 -7.36 -3.80
N TYR A 29 -4.65 -6.67 -4.86
CA TYR A 29 -3.29 -6.16 -5.05
C TYR A 29 -3.36 -4.66 -5.31
N PHE A 30 -2.67 -3.88 -4.50
CA PHE A 30 -2.71 -2.42 -4.51
C PHE A 30 -1.32 -1.84 -4.75
N TYR A 31 -1.21 -0.95 -5.73
CA TYR A 31 0.02 -0.28 -6.10
C TYR A 31 -0.10 1.24 -5.89
N ALA A 32 0.63 1.78 -4.92
CA ALA A 32 0.44 3.14 -4.44
C ALA A 32 1.27 4.22 -5.16
N GLY A 33 1.59 4.02 -6.45
CA GLY A 33 2.17 5.05 -7.32
C GLY A 33 3.69 5.02 -7.46
N ASP A 34 4.19 5.87 -8.35
CA ASP A 34 5.58 5.95 -8.79
C ASP A 34 6.08 4.62 -9.39
N SER A 35 5.34 4.11 -10.36
CA SER A 35 5.73 2.94 -11.13
C SER A 35 6.73 3.26 -12.23
N GLU A 36 6.58 4.44 -12.84
CA GLU A 36 7.28 4.85 -14.06
C GLU A 36 7.09 3.86 -15.22
N LEU A 37 5.97 3.11 -15.20
CA LEU A 37 5.52 2.18 -16.23
C LEU A 37 4.27 2.75 -16.91
N PRO A 38 3.96 2.34 -18.15
CA PRO A 38 2.72 2.73 -18.79
C PRO A 38 1.51 2.06 -18.11
N ALA A 39 0.40 2.78 -18.02
CA ALA A 39 -0.82 2.28 -17.35
C ALA A 39 -1.41 1.02 -18.01
N ASN A 40 -1.10 0.79 -19.29
CA ASN A 40 -1.51 -0.42 -20.03
C ASN A 40 -0.56 -1.61 -19.84
N ASP A 41 0.48 -1.51 -18.98
CA ASP A 41 1.31 -2.67 -18.66
C ASP A 41 0.45 -3.80 -18.12
N PRO A 42 0.65 -5.06 -18.59
CA PRO A 42 -0.13 -6.21 -18.12
C PRO A 42 -0.18 -6.43 -16.61
N LEU A 43 0.82 -5.95 -15.86
CA LEU A 43 0.82 -6.01 -14.39
C LEU A 43 -0.38 -5.28 -13.78
N PHE A 44 -0.83 -4.18 -14.38
CA PHE A 44 -1.96 -3.38 -13.89
C PHE A 44 -3.35 -3.97 -14.21
N LYS A 45 -3.39 -5.16 -14.83
CA LYS A 45 -4.60 -5.98 -14.83
C LYS A 45 -4.83 -6.67 -13.49
N THR A 46 -3.76 -6.86 -12.69
CA THR A 46 -3.80 -7.48 -11.36
C THR A 46 -3.67 -6.41 -10.27
N TYR A 47 -2.67 -5.54 -10.36
CA TYR A 47 -2.53 -4.41 -9.44
C TYR A 47 -3.57 -3.32 -9.75
N ARG A 48 -4.35 -2.93 -8.74
CA ARG A 48 -5.05 -1.64 -8.75
C ARG A 48 -4.03 -0.56 -8.44
N ALA A 49 -3.81 0.36 -9.37
CA ALA A 49 -2.74 1.35 -9.28
C ALA A 49 -3.26 2.78 -9.26
N VAL A 50 -2.52 3.68 -8.63
CA VAL A 50 -2.71 5.12 -8.69
C VAL A 50 -1.47 5.79 -9.26
N ALA A 51 -1.62 7.01 -9.79
CA ALA A 51 -0.52 7.84 -10.21
C ALA A 51 0.27 8.37 -9.01
N GLY A 52 1.61 8.23 -9.07
CA GLY A 52 2.52 9.00 -8.23
C GLY A 52 2.98 10.29 -8.92
N ASN A 53 3.88 11.03 -8.26
CA ASN A 53 4.43 12.26 -8.84
C ASN A 53 5.43 12.01 -9.98
N MET A 54 5.94 10.77 -10.11
CA MET A 54 6.83 10.36 -11.18
C MET A 54 6.10 9.58 -12.31
N ASP A 55 4.78 9.38 -12.20
CA ASP A 55 3.97 8.79 -13.25
C ASP A 55 3.37 9.88 -14.12
N PHE A 56 3.61 9.81 -15.44
CA PHE A 56 3.14 10.81 -16.40
C PHE A 56 2.02 10.28 -17.31
N ASP A 57 1.67 9.00 -17.18
CA ASP A 57 0.57 8.41 -17.95
C ASP A 57 -0.79 8.87 -17.35
N PRO A 58 -1.61 9.60 -18.12
CA PRO A 58 -2.87 10.16 -17.63
C PRO A 58 -3.95 9.10 -17.37
N ASP A 59 -3.75 7.86 -17.78
CA ASP A 59 -4.70 6.78 -17.57
C ASP A 59 -4.64 6.20 -16.13
N PHE A 60 -3.62 6.58 -15.34
CA PHE A 60 -3.62 6.27 -13.91
C PHE A 60 -4.55 7.21 -13.14
N PRO A 61 -5.47 6.69 -12.31
CA PRO A 61 -6.25 7.53 -11.41
C PRO A 61 -5.38 8.08 -10.26
N MET A 62 -5.76 9.22 -9.71
CA MET A 62 -5.07 9.83 -8.56
C MET A 62 -5.40 9.14 -7.23
N THR A 63 -6.59 8.55 -7.16
CA THR A 63 -7.09 7.81 -5.99
C THR A 63 -7.87 6.59 -6.45
N VAL A 64 -7.88 5.56 -5.63
CA VAL A 64 -8.72 4.37 -5.79
C VAL A 64 -9.49 4.14 -4.50
N THR A 65 -10.80 3.93 -4.61
CA THR A 65 -11.62 3.40 -3.52
C THR A 65 -12.17 2.04 -3.98
N ALA A 66 -11.89 1.01 -3.23
CA ALA A 66 -12.33 -0.35 -3.54
C ALA A 66 -12.97 -1.01 -2.32
N THR A 67 -14.02 -1.78 -2.53
CA THR A 67 -14.64 -2.58 -1.46
C THR A 67 -14.44 -4.05 -1.77
N ILE A 68 -13.87 -4.78 -0.81
CA ILE A 68 -13.67 -6.23 -0.85
C ILE A 68 -14.21 -6.80 0.46
N ASP A 69 -15.08 -7.81 0.41
CA ASP A 69 -15.70 -8.44 1.60
C ASP A 69 -16.25 -7.41 2.59
N ASN A 70 -16.99 -6.41 2.11
CA ASN A 70 -17.54 -5.27 2.88
C ASN A 70 -16.50 -4.36 3.54
N THR A 71 -15.21 -4.53 3.23
CA THR A 71 -14.14 -3.67 3.71
C THR A 71 -13.77 -2.64 2.66
N THR A 72 -13.93 -1.35 2.96
CA THR A 72 -13.53 -0.27 2.07
C THR A 72 -12.06 0.06 2.25
N ILE A 73 -11.34 0.10 1.14
CA ILE A 73 -9.92 0.43 1.03
C ILE A 73 -9.80 1.70 0.20
N PHE A 74 -9.18 2.73 0.75
CA PHE A 74 -8.81 3.96 0.04
C PHE A 74 -7.32 3.96 -0.23
N MET A 75 -6.92 4.28 -1.46
CA MET A 75 -5.50 4.36 -1.83
C MET A 75 -5.21 5.62 -2.62
N THR A 76 -4.07 6.24 -2.31
CA THR A 76 -3.47 7.34 -3.06
C THR A 76 -1.94 7.25 -2.96
N HIS A 77 -1.21 7.94 -3.83
CA HIS A 77 0.25 8.02 -3.66
C HIS A 77 0.64 8.88 -2.44
N GLY A 78 -0.09 9.94 -2.17
CA GLY A 78 0.14 10.79 -1.00
C GLY A 78 0.75 12.17 -1.29
N HIS A 79 1.45 12.37 -2.41
CA HIS A 79 2.11 13.64 -2.74
C HIS A 79 1.16 14.85 -2.74
N ARG A 80 -0.12 14.65 -3.13
CA ARG A 80 -1.15 15.70 -3.10
C ARG A 80 -1.79 15.90 -1.73
N PHE A 81 -1.54 14.99 -0.81
CA PHE A 81 -2.06 15.05 0.56
C PHE A 81 -1.05 15.59 1.57
N GLY A 82 0.15 15.97 1.11
CA GLY A 82 1.18 16.55 1.97
C GLY A 82 1.74 15.60 3.02
N VAL A 83 1.79 14.30 2.72
CA VAL A 83 2.19 13.24 3.67
C VAL A 83 3.62 13.38 4.22
N ASN A 84 4.46 14.23 3.60
CA ASN A 84 5.77 14.59 4.15
C ASN A 84 5.69 15.48 5.40
N PHE A 85 4.54 16.12 5.64
CA PHE A 85 4.32 17.10 6.72
C PHE A 85 3.29 16.63 7.76
N GLY A 86 2.64 15.50 7.54
CA GLY A 86 1.62 14.95 8.42
C GLY A 86 0.54 14.18 7.65
N LEU A 87 -0.29 13.44 8.36
CA LEU A 87 -1.30 12.56 7.77
C LEU A 87 -2.72 13.12 7.85
N ASP A 88 -2.95 14.31 8.40
CA ASP A 88 -4.30 14.84 8.69
C ASP A 88 -5.19 14.88 7.44
N LYS A 89 -4.65 15.37 6.29
CA LYS A 89 -5.41 15.43 5.04
C LYS A 89 -5.70 14.04 4.46
N LEU A 90 -4.77 13.11 4.62
CA LEU A 90 -4.92 11.72 4.17
C LEU A 90 -5.97 11.00 5.02
N VAL A 91 -5.91 11.16 6.35
CA VAL A 91 -6.88 10.62 7.30
C VAL A 91 -8.27 11.14 6.99
N ALA A 92 -8.43 12.47 6.79
CA ALA A 92 -9.71 13.08 6.44
C ALA A 92 -10.29 12.53 5.12
N ALA A 93 -9.43 12.26 4.12
CA ALA A 93 -9.87 11.65 2.86
C ALA A 93 -10.32 10.20 3.03
N GLY A 94 -9.60 9.43 3.86
CA GLY A 94 -9.98 8.06 4.22
C GLY A 94 -11.33 8.02 4.97
N GLU A 95 -11.53 8.91 5.92
CA GLU A 95 -12.81 9.05 6.64
C GLU A 95 -13.95 9.40 5.69
N ALA A 96 -13.76 10.36 4.78
CA ALA A 96 -14.75 10.72 3.77
C ALA A 96 -15.09 9.57 2.82
N ALA A 97 -14.15 8.67 2.57
CA ALA A 97 -14.34 7.46 1.80
C ALA A 97 -14.93 6.28 2.62
N HIS A 98 -15.16 6.46 3.91
CA HIS A 98 -15.53 5.39 4.85
C HIS A 98 -14.55 4.21 4.82
N ALA A 99 -13.28 4.51 4.66
CA ALA A 99 -12.25 3.49 4.54
C ALA A 99 -11.94 2.82 5.89
N ARG A 100 -11.70 1.52 5.86
CA ARG A 100 -11.13 0.78 6.99
C ARG A 100 -9.61 0.67 6.87
N LEU A 101 -9.11 0.74 5.64
CA LEU A 101 -7.69 0.77 5.32
C LEU A 101 -7.39 1.90 4.34
N VAL A 102 -6.39 2.69 4.66
CA VAL A 102 -5.80 3.70 3.77
C VAL A 102 -4.39 3.26 3.41
N ILE A 103 -4.10 3.19 2.11
CA ILE A 103 -2.77 2.85 1.59
C ILE A 103 -2.18 4.09 0.94
N PHE A 104 -0.93 4.42 1.25
CA PHE A 104 -0.19 5.51 0.61
C PHE A 104 1.29 5.15 0.41
N GLY A 105 1.97 5.88 -0.44
CA GLY A 105 3.40 5.77 -0.73
C GLY A 105 4.10 7.11 -0.56
N HIS A 106 4.90 7.52 -1.55
CA HIS A 106 5.61 8.79 -1.66
C HIS A 106 6.71 9.02 -0.62
N THR A 107 6.43 8.79 0.66
CA THR A 107 7.50 8.76 1.67
C THR A 107 8.14 7.37 1.66
N PRO A 108 9.47 7.27 1.52
CA PRO A 108 10.12 5.97 1.35
C PRO A 108 10.28 5.17 2.64
N GLN A 109 9.73 5.65 3.73
CA GLN A 109 9.77 5.02 5.05
C GLN A 109 8.47 4.27 5.31
N LEU A 110 8.60 2.95 5.50
CA LEU A 110 7.46 2.10 5.87
C LEU A 110 6.85 2.49 7.24
N GLY A 111 5.56 2.24 7.40
CA GLY A 111 4.86 2.47 8.66
C GLY A 111 3.40 2.04 8.60
N VAL A 112 2.86 1.71 9.76
CA VAL A 112 1.43 1.44 9.94
C VAL A 112 0.97 1.95 11.29
N GLU A 113 -0.17 2.63 11.30
CA GLU A 113 -0.79 3.18 12.52
C GLU A 113 -2.31 3.19 12.41
N GLU A 114 -3.00 3.33 13.52
CA GLU A 114 -4.45 3.43 13.58
C GLU A 114 -4.87 4.88 13.87
N HIS A 115 -5.80 5.39 13.06
CA HIS A 115 -6.43 6.69 13.22
C HIS A 115 -7.95 6.54 13.19
N ALA A 116 -8.63 6.89 14.27
CA ALA A 116 -10.10 6.86 14.35
C ALA A 116 -10.72 5.52 13.89
N GLY A 117 -10.09 4.41 14.24
CA GLY A 117 -10.52 3.08 13.84
C GLY A 117 -10.13 2.67 12.43
N MET A 118 -9.41 3.49 11.70
CA MET A 118 -8.92 3.25 10.34
C MET A 118 -7.42 2.95 10.37
N ILE A 119 -6.98 1.93 9.64
CA ILE A 119 -5.56 1.60 9.49
C ILE A 119 -4.98 2.45 8.36
N VAL A 120 -3.89 3.13 8.64
CA VAL A 120 -3.13 3.94 7.67
C VAL A 120 -1.77 3.28 7.45
N LEU A 121 -1.51 2.83 6.22
CA LEU A 121 -0.38 1.97 5.85
C LEU A 121 0.47 2.60 4.76
N ASN A 122 1.77 2.72 5.01
CA ASN A 122 2.79 2.91 3.98
C ASN A 122 3.63 1.62 3.89
N PRO A 123 3.62 0.90 2.75
CA PRO A 123 4.37 -0.34 2.60
C PRO A 123 5.89 -0.14 2.50
N GLY A 124 6.35 1.12 2.46
CA GLY A 124 7.72 1.49 2.12
C GLY A 124 7.95 1.54 0.61
N SER A 125 9.13 1.98 0.19
CA SER A 125 9.52 1.90 -1.21
C SER A 125 10.12 0.52 -1.51
N ILE A 126 9.64 -0.13 -2.57
CA ILE A 126 10.17 -1.44 -2.97
C ILE A 126 11.56 -1.34 -3.62
N SER A 127 11.93 -0.17 -4.16
CA SER A 127 13.17 0.02 -4.91
C SER A 127 14.12 1.07 -4.35
N GLN A 128 13.61 2.06 -3.62
CA GLN A 128 14.41 3.17 -3.07
C GLN A 128 14.10 3.45 -1.59
N PRO A 129 14.26 2.46 -0.70
CA PRO A 129 13.95 2.63 0.72
C PRO A 129 14.88 3.65 1.37
N ARG A 130 14.33 4.42 2.32
CA ARG A 130 15.06 5.41 3.14
C ARG A 130 14.59 5.35 4.58
N GLY A 131 15.24 6.14 5.44
CA GLY A 131 14.87 6.26 6.84
C GLY A 131 15.39 5.12 7.71
N GLN A 132 14.76 4.94 8.84
CA GLN A 132 15.18 4.02 9.90
C GLN A 132 15.35 2.57 9.45
N PHE A 133 14.52 2.11 8.50
CA PHE A 133 14.47 0.73 8.04
C PHE A 133 15.12 0.51 6.67
N ALA A 134 15.88 1.50 6.16
CA ALA A 134 16.51 1.42 4.84
C ALA A 134 17.44 0.21 4.66
N ASN A 135 18.05 -0.26 5.75
CA ASN A 135 18.93 -1.43 5.76
C ASN A 135 18.21 -2.76 5.50
N LEU A 136 16.88 -2.80 5.58
CA LEU A 136 16.08 -3.97 5.19
C LEU A 136 16.06 -4.18 3.67
N GLY A 137 16.43 -3.14 2.90
CA GLY A 137 16.18 -3.09 1.48
C GLY A 137 14.73 -2.70 1.17
N GLY A 138 14.29 -2.93 -0.08
CA GLY A 138 12.92 -2.65 -0.48
C GLY A 138 11.91 -3.52 0.27
N THR A 139 10.74 -2.94 0.56
CA THR A 139 9.66 -3.61 1.30
C THR A 139 8.31 -3.45 0.60
N TYR A 140 7.42 -4.39 0.90
CA TYR A 140 5.99 -4.33 0.62
C TYR A 140 5.22 -4.87 1.83
N ALA A 141 3.90 -4.79 1.83
CA ALA A 141 3.11 -5.22 2.96
C ALA A 141 1.96 -6.15 2.54
N THR A 142 1.57 -7.06 3.44
CA THR A 142 0.28 -7.76 3.36
C THR A 142 -0.59 -7.40 4.54
N VAL A 143 -1.90 -7.30 4.30
CA VAL A 143 -2.90 -7.01 5.34
C VAL A 143 -3.92 -8.14 5.34
N THR A 144 -4.07 -8.80 6.47
CA THR A 144 -5.04 -9.88 6.67
C THR A 144 -6.14 -9.41 7.61
N PHE A 145 -7.38 -9.46 7.14
CA PHE A 145 -8.57 -9.15 7.92
C PHE A 145 -9.25 -10.46 8.34
N THR A 146 -9.47 -10.62 9.63
CA THR A 146 -10.28 -11.68 10.23
C THR A 146 -11.53 -11.08 10.87
N SER A 147 -12.33 -11.86 11.58
CA SER A 147 -13.53 -11.35 12.28
C SER A 147 -13.20 -10.38 13.41
N ASP A 148 -12.03 -10.51 14.02
CA ASP A 148 -11.65 -9.89 15.30
C ASP A 148 -10.39 -9.05 15.25
N GLN A 149 -9.55 -9.24 14.20
CA GLN A 149 -8.30 -8.48 14.08
C GLN A 149 -7.92 -8.17 12.63
N ILE A 150 -7.04 -7.17 12.51
CA ILE A 150 -6.33 -6.83 11.28
C ILE A 150 -4.85 -7.05 11.55
N HIS A 151 -4.24 -7.94 10.79
CA HIS A 151 -2.82 -8.27 10.89
C HIS A 151 -2.07 -7.68 9.71
N VAL A 152 -0.97 -6.96 9.96
CA VAL A 152 -0.11 -6.34 8.95
C VAL A 152 1.29 -6.92 9.05
N ASP A 153 1.78 -7.50 7.95
CA ASP A 153 3.15 -7.91 7.77
C ASP A 153 3.87 -7.01 6.78
N PHE A 154 5.11 -6.62 7.11
CA PHE A 154 6.05 -6.07 6.13
C PHE A 154 6.97 -7.18 5.65
N LEU A 155 7.18 -7.24 4.32
CA LEU A 155 7.98 -8.26 3.67
C LEU A 155 9.11 -7.61 2.87
N LYS A 156 10.24 -8.30 2.79
CA LYS A 156 11.37 -7.92 1.94
C LYS A 156 11.10 -8.31 0.48
N ARG A 157 11.96 -7.86 -0.42
CA ARG A 157 11.89 -8.19 -1.86
C ARG A 157 11.90 -9.69 -2.17
N ASP A 158 12.50 -10.50 -1.32
CA ASP A 158 12.52 -11.97 -1.43
C ASP A 158 11.27 -12.67 -0.87
N GLY A 159 10.32 -11.91 -0.33
CA GLY A 159 9.08 -12.42 0.26
C GLY A 159 9.20 -12.82 1.73
N SER A 160 10.35 -12.64 2.36
CA SER A 160 10.53 -12.95 3.78
C SER A 160 9.88 -11.89 4.68
N ILE A 161 9.15 -12.34 5.70
CA ILE A 161 8.48 -11.46 6.67
C ILE A 161 9.50 -10.84 7.61
N VAL A 162 9.35 -9.55 7.89
CA VAL A 162 10.10 -8.82 8.91
C VAL A 162 9.32 -8.87 10.23
N ALA A 163 9.37 -10.01 10.91
CA ALA A 163 8.54 -10.30 12.08
C ALA A 163 8.52 -9.20 13.17
N PRO A 164 9.63 -8.51 13.50
CA PRO A 164 9.61 -7.43 14.48
C PRO A 164 8.74 -6.21 14.09
N LEU A 165 8.39 -6.08 12.80
CA LEU A 165 7.55 -5.00 12.26
C LEU A 165 6.09 -5.40 12.06
N SER A 166 5.75 -6.69 12.22
CA SER A 166 4.35 -7.14 12.18
C SER A 166 3.51 -6.46 13.26
N ARG A 167 2.28 -6.11 12.94
CA ARG A 167 1.35 -5.42 13.85
C ARG A 167 -0.04 -6.03 13.78
N ASP A 168 -0.66 -6.11 14.95
CA ASP A 168 -2.06 -6.49 15.11
C ASP A 168 -2.88 -5.32 15.61
N PHE A 169 -4.06 -5.15 15.03
CA PHE A 169 -5.07 -4.16 15.42
C PHE A 169 -6.39 -4.88 15.67
N LEU A 170 -7.14 -4.44 16.66
CA LEU A 170 -8.48 -4.98 16.90
C LEU A 170 -9.43 -4.53 15.79
N GLN A 171 -10.23 -5.46 15.30
CA GLN A 171 -11.33 -5.10 14.42
C GLN A 171 -12.52 -4.69 15.30
N SER A 172 -12.81 -3.39 15.35
CA SER A 172 -13.99 -2.89 16.05
C SER A 172 -15.24 -3.49 15.43
N SER A 173 -16.04 -4.19 16.22
CA SER A 173 -17.37 -4.65 15.82
C SER A 173 -18.23 -3.43 15.51
N HIS A 174 -18.69 -3.29 14.29
CA HIS A 174 -19.71 -2.30 13.89
C HIS A 174 -21.09 -2.96 13.93
#